data_1102dbbad11aca1385bd87ec7c8df5ce
#
_entry.id   1102dbbad11aca1385bd87ec7c8df5ce
#
_cell.length_a   1.000
_cell.length_b   1.000
_cell.length_c   1.000
_cell.angle_alpha   90.00
_cell.angle_beta   90.00
_cell.angle_gamma   90.00
#
_symmetry.space_group_name_H-M   'P 1'
#
loop_
_entity.id
_entity.type
_entity.pdbx_description
1 polymer ?
#
loop_
_entity_poly.entity_id
_entity_poly.type
_entity_poly.pdbx_seq_one_letter_code
_entity_poly.pdbx_strand_id
1 'polypeptide(L)'
;MRAIVSIALLSVRLGAQTACPAGTTEVRPGNCEAPHDPPPSILDYRPKSTLVTPAHFVKVAKYPAIDFHGHPDELIMSEQGLETLHKALDGLNVRVMVAADNVSGGELRDAVAAIRASSAMRDRVRVLAGIDFNDVGPGWAERAVKQLDADVAAGAVGVGEISKSLGLSIRKRDGSRLKIDDPALDPIWDECARLGIPVFIHTADPWEFFQPVDYTNERWLELELFPGRRYPKDRFPSFEELMTERDNMFRKHPRTTFIAAHMGWHANDLASLGAMLDAMPNVYTEVGAVLYDIGRQPRASHDFFIKYQDRILFGKDSFQPSEYPYYFRVFETADEYFDYYRPYHAFWKLYGIALPDSVLKKVYFANALKITQGLPR
;
A
#
# COMPACT_ATOMS: atom_id res chain seq x y z
N MET A 1 -35.15 -36.71 -48.40
CA MET A 1 -35.82 -36.28 -47.17
C MET A 1 -34.77 -35.84 -46.16
N ARG A 2 -34.62 -34.54 -45.96
CA ARG A 2 -33.69 -33.99 -44.96
C ARG A 2 -34.56 -33.57 -43.77
N ALA A 3 -34.34 -34.16 -42.61
CA ALA A 3 -35.01 -33.81 -41.38
C ALA A 3 -34.33 -32.52 -40.78
N ILE A 4 -35.14 -31.49 -40.63
CA ILE A 4 -34.76 -30.23 -39.95
C ILE A 4 -35.00 -30.45 -38.45
N VAL A 5 -33.96 -30.50 -37.64
CA VAL A 5 -34.06 -30.52 -36.18
C VAL A 5 -34.09 -29.07 -35.73
N SER A 6 -35.27 -28.62 -35.28
CA SER A 6 -35.43 -27.30 -34.64
C SER A 6 -34.98 -27.39 -33.18
N ILE A 7 -33.88 -26.70 -32.86
CA ILE A 7 -33.42 -26.50 -31.47
C ILE A 7 -34.19 -25.30 -30.92
N ALA A 8 -35.07 -25.54 -29.98
CA ALA A 8 -35.76 -24.49 -29.22
C ALA A 8 -34.76 -23.93 -28.19
N LEU A 9 -34.31 -22.72 -28.39
CA LEU A 9 -33.57 -21.94 -27.39
C LEU A 9 -34.52 -21.54 -26.26
N LEU A 10 -34.43 -22.22 -25.12
CA LEU A 10 -35.05 -21.73 -23.88
C LEU A 10 -34.27 -20.48 -23.43
N SER A 11 -34.85 -19.30 -23.66
CA SER A 11 -34.40 -18.05 -23.05
C SER A 11 -34.80 -18.07 -21.57
N VAL A 12 -33.84 -18.39 -20.70
CA VAL A 12 -33.99 -18.15 -19.27
C VAL A 12 -33.96 -16.63 -19.10
N ARG A 13 -35.12 -16.01 -18.89
CA ARG A 13 -35.18 -14.62 -18.40
C ARG A 13 -34.64 -14.65 -16.96
N LEU A 14 -33.42 -14.17 -16.75
CA LEU A 14 -32.99 -13.71 -15.44
C LEU A 14 -33.93 -12.55 -15.04
N GLY A 15 -34.97 -12.85 -14.26
CA GLY A 15 -35.76 -11.83 -13.61
C GLY A 15 -34.83 -10.99 -12.74
N ALA A 16 -34.93 -9.66 -12.83
CA ALA A 16 -34.28 -8.77 -11.88
C ALA A 16 -34.71 -9.24 -10.47
N GLN A 17 -33.74 -9.71 -9.71
CA GLN A 17 -33.95 -10.12 -8.32
C GLN A 17 -34.35 -8.85 -7.57
N THR A 18 -35.61 -8.75 -7.15
CA THR A 18 -36.08 -7.63 -6.33
C THR A 18 -35.34 -7.72 -4.99
N ALA A 19 -34.55 -6.69 -4.68
CA ALA A 19 -33.88 -6.63 -3.39
C ALA A 19 -34.91 -6.74 -2.25
N CYS A 20 -34.54 -7.46 -1.20
CA CYS A 20 -35.39 -7.58 -0.02
C CYS A 20 -35.68 -6.20 0.60
N PRO A 21 -36.86 -5.99 1.18
CA PRO A 21 -37.17 -4.77 1.93
C PRO A 21 -36.14 -4.51 3.03
N ALA A 22 -35.93 -3.24 3.37
CA ALA A 22 -35.04 -2.87 4.47
C ALA A 22 -35.43 -3.60 5.78
N GLY A 23 -34.42 -4.08 6.51
CA GLY A 23 -34.63 -4.86 7.73
C GLY A 23 -34.96 -6.36 7.52
N THR A 24 -34.97 -6.82 6.27
CA THR A 24 -35.15 -8.24 5.94
C THR A 24 -33.95 -8.80 5.20
N THR A 25 -33.83 -10.14 5.18
CA THR A 25 -32.79 -10.83 4.42
C THR A 25 -33.41 -11.92 3.55
N GLU A 26 -32.85 -12.15 2.37
CA GLU A 26 -33.32 -13.23 1.50
C GLU A 26 -32.83 -14.58 2.05
N VAL A 27 -33.76 -15.41 2.52
CA VAL A 27 -33.46 -16.75 3.05
C VAL A 27 -33.53 -17.82 1.97
N ARG A 28 -34.28 -17.57 0.89
CA ARG A 28 -34.35 -18.35 -0.36
C ARG A 28 -34.71 -17.41 -1.49
N PRO A 29 -34.46 -17.76 -2.76
CA PRO A 29 -34.82 -16.92 -3.89
C PRO A 29 -36.27 -16.40 -3.82
N GLY A 30 -36.42 -15.07 -3.69
CA GLY A 30 -37.70 -14.39 -3.59
C GLY A 30 -38.37 -14.44 -2.23
N ASN A 31 -37.79 -15.06 -1.20
CA ASN A 31 -38.33 -15.11 0.16
C ASN A 31 -37.48 -14.30 1.12
N CYS A 32 -38.01 -13.20 1.62
CA CYS A 32 -37.33 -12.29 2.54
C CYS A 32 -37.95 -12.41 3.94
N GLU A 33 -37.10 -12.60 4.96
CA GLU A 33 -37.52 -12.69 6.35
C GLU A 33 -36.84 -11.66 7.23
N ALA A 34 -37.54 -11.12 8.21
CA ALA A 34 -36.98 -10.25 9.24
C ALA A 34 -36.42 -11.10 10.40
N PRO A 35 -35.34 -10.66 11.08
CA PRO A 35 -34.93 -11.27 12.34
C PRO A 35 -36.06 -11.22 13.37
N HIS A 36 -36.20 -12.29 14.19
CA HIS A 36 -37.18 -12.34 15.25
C HIS A 36 -36.95 -11.25 16.32
N ASP A 37 -35.69 -11.06 16.71
CA ASP A 37 -35.29 -10.05 17.68
C ASP A 37 -34.62 -8.88 16.97
N PRO A 38 -34.56 -7.67 17.56
CA PRO A 38 -33.88 -6.55 16.99
C PRO A 38 -32.39 -6.89 16.68
N PRO A 39 -31.93 -6.64 15.46
CA PRO A 39 -30.54 -6.98 15.11
C PRO A 39 -29.53 -6.11 15.90
N PRO A 40 -28.39 -6.67 16.33
CA PRO A 40 -27.33 -5.88 16.93
C PRO A 40 -26.76 -4.89 15.92
N SER A 41 -26.21 -3.79 16.40
CA SER A 41 -25.46 -2.88 15.53
C SER A 41 -24.17 -3.55 15.06
N ILE A 42 -23.60 -3.07 13.96
CA ILE A 42 -22.26 -3.50 13.48
C ILE A 42 -21.17 -3.26 14.55
N LEU A 43 -21.36 -2.32 15.48
CA LEU A 43 -20.44 -2.04 16.57
C LEU A 43 -20.45 -3.14 17.65
N ASP A 44 -21.60 -3.77 17.84
CA ASP A 44 -21.83 -4.76 18.91
C ASP A 44 -21.68 -6.20 18.40
N TYR A 45 -21.94 -6.44 17.13
CA TYR A 45 -21.86 -7.78 16.53
C TYR A 45 -20.40 -8.22 16.39
N ARG A 46 -19.95 -9.11 17.27
CA ARG A 46 -18.60 -9.66 17.32
C ARG A 46 -18.63 -11.19 17.40
N PRO A 47 -19.03 -11.87 16.33
CA PRO A 47 -19.16 -13.32 16.32
C PRO A 47 -17.79 -13.98 16.55
N LYS A 48 -17.76 -15.00 17.40
CA LYS A 48 -16.59 -15.86 17.58
C LYS A 48 -16.70 -17.05 16.64
N SER A 49 -15.63 -17.31 15.89
CA SER A 49 -15.55 -18.50 15.06
C SER A 49 -15.55 -19.76 15.91
N THR A 50 -16.28 -20.78 15.44
CA THR A 50 -16.24 -22.15 15.99
C THR A 50 -15.29 -23.06 15.20
N LEU A 51 -14.63 -22.55 14.17
CA LEU A 51 -13.65 -23.30 13.41
C LEU A 51 -12.42 -23.61 14.27
N VAL A 52 -11.97 -24.85 14.18
CA VAL A 52 -10.71 -25.31 14.76
C VAL A 52 -9.74 -25.52 13.61
N THR A 53 -8.87 -24.54 13.39
CA THR A 53 -7.88 -24.54 12.31
C THR A 53 -6.47 -24.55 12.89
N PRO A 54 -5.47 -25.06 12.17
CA PRO A 54 -4.07 -24.86 12.54
C PRO A 54 -3.78 -23.37 12.71
N ALA A 55 -3.01 -23.03 13.76
CA ALA A 55 -2.66 -21.65 14.04
C ALA A 55 -1.15 -21.56 14.34
N HIS A 56 -0.44 -20.78 13.55
CA HIS A 56 0.97 -20.49 13.73
C HIS A 56 1.15 -19.03 14.11
N PHE A 57 1.79 -18.78 15.22
CA PHE A 57 2.12 -17.43 15.63
C PHE A 57 3.56 -17.09 15.21
N VAL A 58 3.68 -16.40 14.07
CA VAL A 58 4.98 -16.03 13.50
C VAL A 58 5.39 -14.67 14.06
N LYS A 59 6.21 -14.68 15.12
CA LYS A 59 6.67 -13.44 15.80
C LYS A 59 7.73 -12.68 15.01
N VAL A 60 8.55 -13.42 14.25
CA VAL A 60 9.81 -12.97 13.68
C VAL A 60 9.85 -13.41 12.23
N ALA A 61 10.24 -12.53 11.33
CA ALA A 61 10.40 -12.88 9.91
C ALA A 61 11.35 -14.05 9.72
N LYS A 62 11.00 -15.03 8.90
CA LYS A 62 11.81 -16.22 8.59
C LYS A 62 13.18 -15.87 8.02
N TYR A 63 13.26 -14.80 7.26
CA TYR A 63 14.48 -14.24 6.67
C TYR A 63 14.63 -12.79 7.08
N PRO A 64 15.88 -12.26 7.16
CA PRO A 64 16.08 -10.83 7.41
C PRO A 64 15.28 -10.00 6.43
N ALA A 65 14.44 -9.08 6.93
CA ALA A 65 13.61 -8.23 6.09
C ALA A 65 14.19 -6.81 5.97
N ILE A 66 13.97 -6.19 4.83
CA ILE A 66 14.12 -4.74 4.61
C ILE A 66 12.71 -4.17 4.59
N ASP A 67 12.36 -3.39 5.59
CA ASP A 67 11.13 -2.62 5.59
C ASP A 67 11.36 -1.35 4.76
N PHE A 68 10.84 -1.37 3.52
CA PHE A 68 11.03 -0.25 2.59
C PHE A 68 10.02 0.89 2.82
N HIS A 69 9.04 0.67 3.67
CA HIS A 69 7.98 1.62 4.00
C HIS A 69 7.88 1.79 5.52
N GLY A 70 8.96 2.29 6.11
CA GLY A 70 8.99 2.59 7.53
C GLY A 70 8.70 4.07 7.79
N HIS A 71 7.88 4.32 8.81
CA HIS A 71 7.70 5.66 9.38
C HIS A 71 8.14 5.62 10.83
N PRO A 72 9.46 5.68 11.08
CA PRO A 72 10.01 5.74 12.44
C PRO A 72 9.82 7.10 13.09
N ASP A 73 9.43 8.12 12.32
CA ASP A 73 9.16 9.48 12.78
C ASP A 73 10.29 10.03 13.69
N GLU A 74 9.96 10.56 14.85
CA GLU A 74 10.91 11.13 15.80
C GLU A 74 11.93 10.12 16.38
N LEU A 75 11.71 8.81 16.23
CA LEU A 75 12.64 7.80 16.76
C LEU A 75 14.04 7.90 16.15
N ILE A 76 14.16 8.36 14.91
CA ILE A 76 15.47 8.51 14.25
C ILE A 76 16.19 9.83 14.62
N MET A 77 15.53 10.72 15.37
CA MET A 77 16.06 12.03 15.72
C MET A 77 16.78 12.07 17.07
N SER A 78 16.82 10.97 17.82
CA SER A 78 17.45 10.91 19.14
C SER A 78 18.11 9.56 19.42
N GLU A 79 19.14 9.55 20.27
CA GLU A 79 19.83 8.34 20.67
C GLU A 79 18.89 7.33 21.34
N GLN A 80 18.03 7.78 22.25
CA GLN A 80 17.03 6.93 22.92
C GLN A 80 16.00 6.35 21.93
N GLY A 81 15.57 7.15 20.94
CA GLY A 81 14.68 6.70 19.88
C GLY A 81 15.33 5.63 19.03
N LEU A 82 16.58 5.84 18.60
CA LEU A 82 17.37 4.87 17.84
C LEU A 82 17.59 3.57 18.61
N GLU A 83 17.81 3.62 19.92
CA GLU A 83 17.92 2.41 20.76
C GLU A 83 16.60 1.65 20.83
N THR A 84 15.48 2.36 20.96
CA THR A 84 14.14 1.78 20.96
C THR A 84 13.84 1.09 19.62
N LEU A 85 14.14 1.79 18.52
CA LEU A 85 13.98 1.26 17.18
C LEU A 85 14.85 0.01 16.95
N HIS A 86 16.13 0.05 17.37
CA HIS A 86 17.05 -1.08 17.29
C HIS A 86 16.50 -2.34 17.93
N LYS A 87 16.05 -2.24 19.20
CA LYS A 87 15.46 -3.37 19.93
C LYS A 87 14.23 -3.96 19.23
N ALA A 88 13.37 -3.08 18.69
CA ALA A 88 12.17 -3.50 17.98
C ALA A 88 12.51 -4.23 16.67
N LEU A 89 13.42 -3.67 15.86
CA LEU A 89 13.86 -4.25 14.60
C LEU A 89 14.51 -5.63 14.79
N ASP A 90 15.36 -5.78 15.84
CA ASP A 90 15.97 -7.07 16.20
C ASP A 90 14.92 -8.11 16.61
N GLY A 91 13.96 -7.69 17.43
CA GLY A 91 12.86 -8.55 17.86
C GLY A 91 11.96 -9.04 16.72
N LEU A 92 12.02 -8.40 15.55
CA LEU A 92 11.22 -8.72 14.37
C LEU A 92 12.02 -9.38 13.22
N ASN A 93 13.37 -9.44 13.32
CA ASN A 93 14.27 -9.78 12.22
C ASN A 93 14.14 -8.81 11.02
N VAL A 94 13.82 -7.54 11.29
CA VAL A 94 13.89 -6.47 10.29
C VAL A 94 15.31 -5.94 10.28
N ARG A 95 16.09 -6.31 9.26
CA ARG A 95 17.52 -6.00 9.17
C ARG A 95 17.78 -4.53 8.84
N VAL A 96 16.96 -3.96 7.96
CA VAL A 96 17.05 -2.55 7.53
C VAL A 96 15.66 -1.95 7.50
N MET A 97 15.53 -0.72 7.96
CA MET A 97 14.36 0.13 7.73
C MET A 97 14.74 1.28 6.81
N VAL A 98 13.92 1.52 5.81
CA VAL A 98 13.99 2.72 4.97
C VAL A 98 12.95 3.69 5.52
N ALA A 99 13.43 4.79 6.12
CA ALA A 99 12.58 5.84 6.66
C ALA A 99 12.00 6.69 5.52
N ALA A 100 10.70 6.69 5.41
CA ALA A 100 9.92 7.32 4.36
C ALA A 100 9.13 8.55 4.85
N ASP A 101 9.70 9.29 5.83
CA ASP A 101 9.01 10.36 6.58
C ASP A 101 8.90 11.69 5.81
N ASN A 102 9.24 11.71 4.52
CA ASN A 102 9.20 12.90 3.65
C ASN A 102 10.01 14.10 4.17
N VAL A 103 11.17 13.83 4.75
CA VAL A 103 12.09 14.86 5.29
C VAL A 103 13.07 15.35 4.23
N SER A 104 13.49 16.61 4.30
CA SER A 104 14.47 17.21 3.37
C SER A 104 15.34 18.28 4.03
N GLY A 105 16.42 18.67 3.38
CA GLY A 105 17.27 19.78 3.80
C GLY A 105 17.90 19.58 5.17
N GLY A 106 17.67 20.51 6.10
CA GLY A 106 18.23 20.48 7.46
C GLY A 106 17.82 19.24 8.23
N GLU A 107 16.54 18.95 8.23
CA GLU A 107 15.94 17.82 8.96
C GLU A 107 16.50 16.48 8.48
N LEU A 108 16.61 16.27 7.16
CA LEU A 108 17.24 15.09 6.60
C LEU A 108 18.71 14.96 7.03
N ARG A 109 19.48 16.05 6.98
CA ARG A 109 20.89 16.03 7.41
C ARG A 109 21.03 15.66 8.88
N ASP A 110 20.16 16.19 9.73
CA ASP A 110 20.17 15.93 11.17
C ASP A 110 19.81 14.44 11.46
N ALA A 111 18.78 13.90 10.80
CA ALA A 111 18.42 12.49 10.87
C ALA A 111 19.57 11.58 10.42
N VAL A 112 20.17 11.86 9.25
CA VAL A 112 21.29 11.07 8.74
C VAL A 112 22.51 11.17 9.66
N ALA A 113 22.79 12.35 10.25
CA ALA A 113 23.89 12.52 11.19
C ALA A 113 23.67 11.70 12.46
N ALA A 114 22.45 11.72 13.05
CA ALA A 114 22.10 10.92 14.23
C ALA A 114 22.22 9.41 13.95
N ILE A 115 21.71 8.94 12.81
CA ILE A 115 21.81 7.53 12.39
C ILE A 115 23.29 7.12 12.24
N ARG A 116 24.13 7.92 11.57
CA ARG A 116 25.55 7.64 11.35
C ARG A 116 26.36 7.63 12.64
N ALA A 117 26.02 8.46 13.61
CA ALA A 117 26.66 8.51 14.91
C ALA A 117 26.39 7.25 15.76
N SER A 118 25.22 6.62 15.56
CA SER A 118 24.87 5.41 16.27
C SER A 118 25.58 4.18 15.69
N SER A 119 26.43 3.52 16.50
CA SER A 119 27.12 2.29 16.08
C SER A 119 26.15 1.14 15.79
N ALA A 120 25.00 1.12 16.47
CA ALA A 120 23.96 0.09 16.32
C ALA A 120 23.08 0.33 15.08
N MET A 121 22.85 1.60 14.68
CA MET A 121 21.85 1.94 13.67
C MET A 121 22.41 2.40 12.34
N ARG A 122 23.69 2.80 12.25
CA ARG A 122 24.31 3.30 11.01
C ARG A 122 24.15 2.35 9.80
N ASP A 123 24.04 1.04 10.06
CA ASP A 123 23.83 -0.01 9.04
C ASP A 123 22.42 -0.62 9.09
N ARG A 124 21.47 0.05 9.76
CA ARG A 124 20.12 -0.44 9.98
C ARG A 124 19.04 0.50 9.46
N VAL A 125 19.35 1.78 9.26
CA VAL A 125 18.41 2.77 8.75
C VAL A 125 18.97 3.50 7.55
N ARG A 126 18.13 3.75 6.57
CA ARG A 126 18.37 4.69 5.45
C ARG A 126 17.17 5.61 5.34
N VAL A 127 17.39 6.79 4.78
CA VAL A 127 16.37 7.84 4.69
C VAL A 127 16.06 8.12 3.23
N LEU A 128 14.78 8.29 2.90
CA LEU A 128 14.32 8.82 1.61
C LEU A 128 14.21 10.34 1.71
N ALA A 129 14.57 11.06 0.64
CA ALA A 129 14.41 12.50 0.57
C ALA A 129 12.96 12.88 0.28
N GLY A 130 12.42 13.83 1.03
CA GLY A 130 11.16 14.48 0.75
C GLY A 130 11.24 15.49 -0.38
N ILE A 131 10.09 15.81 -0.97
CA ILE A 131 9.96 16.91 -1.93
C ILE A 131 9.01 17.95 -1.34
N ASP A 132 9.47 19.20 -1.28
CA ASP A 132 8.62 20.32 -0.87
C ASP A 132 7.80 20.82 -2.07
N PHE A 133 6.49 20.56 -2.04
CA PHE A 133 5.53 21.00 -3.05
C PHE A 133 4.92 22.37 -2.77
N ASN A 134 5.45 23.13 -1.84
CA ASN A 134 5.02 24.51 -1.64
C ASN A 134 5.45 25.37 -2.83
N ASP A 135 4.54 26.26 -3.24
CA ASP A 135 4.82 27.30 -4.23
C ASP A 135 5.24 26.75 -5.62
N VAL A 136 4.64 25.63 -6.05
CA VAL A 136 4.89 25.05 -7.38
C VAL A 136 4.52 26.06 -8.47
N GLY A 137 5.51 26.49 -9.25
CA GLY A 137 5.41 27.51 -10.30
C GLY A 137 6.78 27.79 -10.92
N PRO A 138 6.96 28.89 -11.64
CA PRO A 138 8.23 29.22 -12.29
C PRO A 138 9.42 29.17 -11.33
N GLY A 139 10.49 28.44 -11.72
CA GLY A 139 11.71 28.28 -10.93
C GLY A 139 11.60 27.30 -9.75
N TRP A 140 10.45 26.67 -9.53
CA TRP A 140 10.28 25.69 -8.45
C TRP A 140 11.05 24.40 -8.73
N ALA A 141 10.94 23.85 -9.94
CA ALA A 141 11.57 22.59 -10.28
C ALA A 141 13.11 22.65 -10.12
N GLU A 142 13.72 23.76 -10.52
CA GLU A 142 15.16 23.96 -10.37
C GLU A 142 15.58 23.98 -8.88
N ARG A 143 14.76 24.61 -8.02
CA ARG A 143 15.02 24.60 -6.57
C ARG A 143 14.85 23.22 -5.97
N ALA A 144 13.80 22.49 -6.38
CA ALA A 144 13.53 21.14 -5.90
C ALA A 144 14.63 20.16 -6.31
N VAL A 145 15.10 20.21 -7.56
CA VAL A 145 16.22 19.40 -8.05
C VAL A 145 17.51 19.71 -7.29
N LYS A 146 17.81 20.98 -7.08
CA LYS A 146 18.99 21.40 -6.30
C LYS A 146 18.94 20.90 -4.86
N GLN A 147 17.75 20.93 -4.23
CA GLN A 147 17.58 20.40 -2.88
C GLN A 147 17.73 18.88 -2.87
N LEU A 148 17.17 18.18 -3.85
CA LEU A 148 17.29 16.73 -4.00
C LEU A 148 18.76 16.31 -4.16
N ASP A 149 19.55 17.00 -5.00
CA ASP A 149 20.99 16.74 -5.15
C ASP A 149 21.72 16.88 -3.81
N ALA A 150 21.38 17.91 -3.04
CA ALA A 150 21.98 18.14 -1.72
C ALA A 150 21.60 17.04 -0.71
N ASP A 151 20.34 16.57 -0.74
CA ASP A 151 19.85 15.54 0.16
C ASP A 151 20.45 14.15 -0.16
N VAL A 152 20.61 13.83 -1.44
CA VAL A 152 21.31 12.61 -1.87
C VAL A 152 22.80 12.68 -1.50
N ALA A 153 23.45 13.81 -1.69
CA ALA A 153 24.83 14.01 -1.24
C ALA A 153 24.97 13.88 0.29
N ALA A 154 23.96 14.26 1.06
CA ALA A 154 23.91 14.08 2.51
C ALA A 154 23.69 12.60 2.91
N GLY A 155 23.07 11.77 2.06
CA GLY A 155 22.93 10.34 2.29
C GLY A 155 21.55 9.76 2.09
N ALA A 156 20.62 10.50 1.49
CA ALA A 156 19.35 9.93 1.06
C ALA A 156 19.57 8.86 -0.02
N VAL A 157 18.80 7.77 0.04
CA VAL A 157 18.94 6.63 -0.88
C VAL A 157 17.83 6.54 -1.93
N GLY A 158 16.91 7.47 -1.93
CA GLY A 158 15.76 7.56 -2.83
C GLY A 158 14.91 8.78 -2.49
N VAL A 159 13.77 8.91 -3.13
CA VAL A 159 12.77 9.95 -2.88
C VAL A 159 11.50 9.32 -2.34
N GLY A 160 10.88 9.90 -1.32
CA GLY A 160 9.57 9.49 -0.79
C GLY A 160 9.50 9.40 0.74
N GLU A 161 8.39 8.97 1.31
CA GLU A 161 7.16 8.66 0.59
C GLU A 161 6.56 9.97 0.05
N ILE A 162 6.37 10.05 -1.26
CA ILE A 162 5.60 11.16 -1.81
C ILE A 162 4.14 10.96 -1.44
N SER A 163 3.64 11.83 -0.57
CA SER A 163 2.31 11.74 0.00
C SER A 163 1.20 11.81 -1.05
N LYS A 164 0.11 11.09 -0.79
CA LYS A 164 -1.15 11.14 -1.55
C LYS A 164 -1.71 12.56 -1.79
N SER A 165 -1.25 13.54 -1.03
CA SER A 165 -1.60 14.95 -1.25
C SER A 165 -1.24 15.42 -2.65
N LEU A 166 -0.16 14.85 -3.26
CA LEU A 166 0.11 15.01 -4.68
C LEU A 166 -1.04 14.34 -5.47
N GLY A 167 -1.64 15.12 -6.36
CA GLY A 167 -2.85 14.71 -7.08
C GLY A 167 -4.16 14.98 -6.33
N LEU A 168 -4.22 14.80 -5.00
CA LEU A 168 -5.46 15.04 -4.25
C LEU A 168 -5.70 16.52 -3.89
N SER A 169 -4.73 17.17 -3.26
CA SER A 169 -4.97 18.46 -2.60
C SER A 169 -3.92 19.54 -2.85
N ILE A 170 -2.71 19.18 -3.25
CA ILE A 170 -1.66 20.16 -3.53
C ILE A 170 -2.09 21.07 -4.68
N ARG A 171 -1.88 22.38 -4.47
CA ARG A 171 -2.19 23.43 -5.46
C ARG A 171 -0.90 24.09 -5.93
N LYS A 172 -0.88 24.42 -7.23
CA LYS A 172 0.17 25.27 -7.80
C LYS A 172 -0.06 26.74 -7.39
N ARG A 173 0.94 27.59 -7.62
CA ARG A 173 0.87 29.02 -7.35
C ARG A 173 -0.32 29.73 -8.02
N ASP A 174 -0.76 29.24 -9.17
CA ASP A 174 -1.92 29.75 -9.90
C ASP A 174 -3.27 29.25 -9.36
N GLY A 175 -3.26 28.43 -8.30
CA GLY A 175 -4.45 27.86 -7.66
C GLY A 175 -4.96 26.57 -8.31
N SER A 176 -4.42 26.16 -9.46
CA SER A 176 -4.80 24.89 -10.09
C SER A 176 -4.27 23.68 -9.30
N ARG A 177 -4.94 22.52 -9.40
CA ARG A 177 -4.49 21.27 -8.79
C ARG A 177 -3.16 20.83 -9.42
N LEU A 178 -2.21 20.46 -8.59
CA LEU A 178 -0.99 19.81 -9.06
C LEU A 178 -1.32 18.34 -9.39
N LYS A 179 -1.37 18.02 -10.68
CA LYS A 179 -1.59 16.65 -11.15
C LYS A 179 -0.35 15.80 -10.93
N ILE A 180 -0.54 14.48 -10.85
CA ILE A 180 0.59 13.55 -10.67
C ILE A 180 1.48 13.51 -11.92
N ASP A 181 0.90 13.70 -13.10
CA ASP A 181 1.60 13.77 -14.40
C ASP A 181 1.90 15.21 -14.88
N ASP A 182 1.82 16.20 -13.95
CA ASP A 182 2.09 17.61 -14.29
C ASP A 182 3.55 17.76 -14.78
N PRO A 183 3.77 18.40 -15.95
CA PRO A 183 5.12 18.61 -16.49
C PRO A 183 6.08 19.34 -15.57
N ALA A 184 5.59 20.11 -14.57
CA ALA A 184 6.43 20.75 -13.58
C ALA A 184 7.23 19.76 -12.73
N LEU A 185 6.78 18.50 -12.65
CA LEU A 185 7.41 17.41 -11.88
C LEU A 185 8.49 16.67 -12.68
N ASP A 186 8.48 16.76 -14.01
CA ASP A 186 9.37 16.00 -14.89
C ASP A 186 10.85 16.15 -14.54
N PRO A 187 11.38 17.37 -14.24
CA PRO A 187 12.79 17.52 -13.91
C PRO A 187 13.23 16.74 -12.66
N ILE A 188 12.30 16.52 -11.71
CA ILE A 188 12.60 15.74 -10.49
C ILE A 188 12.72 14.25 -10.84
N TRP A 189 11.82 13.73 -11.65
CA TRP A 189 11.85 12.32 -12.05
C TRP A 189 13.06 12.02 -12.93
N ASP A 190 13.39 12.92 -13.86
CA ASP A 190 14.59 12.81 -14.69
C ASP A 190 15.87 12.86 -13.84
N GLU A 191 15.90 13.69 -12.80
CA GLU A 191 17.02 13.76 -11.86
C GLU A 191 17.18 12.47 -11.05
N CYS A 192 16.08 11.89 -10.55
CA CYS A 192 16.10 10.57 -9.89
C CYS A 192 16.69 9.49 -10.83
N ALA A 193 16.33 9.52 -12.11
CA ALA A 193 16.92 8.61 -13.11
C ALA A 193 18.42 8.85 -13.28
N ARG A 194 18.88 10.12 -13.34
CA ARG A 194 20.30 10.49 -13.44
C ARG A 194 21.10 10.02 -12.24
N LEU A 195 20.53 10.17 -11.04
CA LEU A 195 21.15 9.75 -9.78
C LEU A 195 21.07 8.23 -9.55
N GLY A 196 20.22 7.53 -10.32
CA GLY A 196 19.99 6.08 -10.17
C GLY A 196 19.30 5.71 -8.86
N ILE A 197 18.42 6.58 -8.36
CA ILE A 197 17.68 6.40 -7.11
C ILE A 197 16.19 6.15 -7.36
N PRO A 198 15.50 5.31 -6.56
CA PRO A 198 14.07 5.06 -6.70
C PRO A 198 13.22 6.22 -6.19
N VAL A 199 12.02 6.32 -6.75
CA VAL A 199 10.94 7.21 -6.30
C VAL A 199 9.84 6.35 -5.69
N PHE A 200 9.58 6.54 -4.40
CA PHE A 200 8.52 5.87 -3.66
C PHE A 200 7.32 6.80 -3.54
N ILE A 201 6.19 6.41 -4.10
CA ILE A 201 5.02 7.29 -4.25
C ILE A 201 3.72 6.64 -3.80
N HIS A 202 3.02 7.36 -2.93
CA HIS A 202 1.66 7.06 -2.47
C HIS A 202 0.65 7.85 -3.32
N THR A 203 -0.04 7.19 -4.21
CA THR A 203 -1.10 7.78 -5.04
C THR A 203 -2.46 7.36 -4.51
N ALA A 204 -3.33 8.32 -4.21
CA ALA A 204 -4.71 8.08 -3.73
C ALA A 204 -4.78 7.35 -2.36
N ASP A 205 -5.90 6.70 -2.11
CA ASP A 205 -6.26 5.82 -1.00
C ASP A 205 -7.14 4.67 -1.54
N PRO A 206 -7.58 3.71 -0.74
CA PRO A 206 -8.47 2.63 -1.20
C PRO A 206 -9.65 3.14 -2.03
N TRP A 207 -10.00 2.39 -3.07
CA TRP A 207 -11.09 2.73 -4.00
C TRP A 207 -12.40 3.07 -3.28
N GLU A 208 -12.72 2.37 -2.21
CA GLU A 208 -13.95 2.56 -1.42
C GLU A 208 -14.05 3.94 -0.75
N PHE A 209 -12.90 4.64 -0.54
CA PHE A 209 -12.88 5.99 0.03
C PHE A 209 -13.43 7.06 -0.93
N PHE A 210 -13.47 6.72 -2.22
CA PHE A 210 -14.02 7.56 -3.30
C PHE A 210 -15.48 7.21 -3.65
N GLN A 211 -16.04 6.18 -3.01
CA GLN A 211 -17.40 5.72 -3.26
C GLN A 211 -18.39 6.31 -2.23
N PRO A 212 -19.70 6.28 -2.51
CA PRO A 212 -20.71 6.63 -1.51
C PRO A 212 -20.51 5.83 -0.22
N VAL A 213 -20.70 6.48 0.93
CA VAL A 213 -20.61 5.83 2.24
C VAL A 213 -22.01 5.40 2.64
N ASP A 214 -22.42 4.24 2.18
CA ASP A 214 -23.71 3.61 2.48
C ASP A 214 -23.52 2.13 2.88
N TYR A 215 -24.60 1.40 3.08
CA TYR A 215 -24.58 0.00 3.52
C TYR A 215 -23.92 -0.98 2.51
N THR A 216 -23.61 -0.54 1.30
CA THR A 216 -22.92 -1.35 0.28
C THR A 216 -21.42 -1.13 0.30
N ASN A 217 -20.91 -0.09 1.00
CA ASN A 217 -19.50 0.18 1.11
C ASN A 217 -18.87 -0.71 2.19
N GLU A 218 -18.01 -1.64 1.79
CA GLU A 218 -17.41 -2.59 2.75
C GLU A 218 -16.49 -1.93 3.79
N ARG A 219 -16.10 -0.66 3.59
CA ARG A 219 -15.33 0.15 4.54
C ARG A 219 -16.19 1.16 5.30
N TRP A 220 -17.49 0.97 5.30
CA TRP A 220 -18.43 1.89 5.95
C TRP A 220 -18.02 2.22 7.38
N LEU A 221 -17.70 1.21 8.20
CA LEU A 221 -17.33 1.44 9.61
C LEU A 221 -16.06 2.28 9.74
N GLU A 222 -15.03 2.01 8.95
CA GLU A 222 -13.81 2.82 8.92
C GLU A 222 -14.10 4.27 8.54
N LEU A 223 -14.89 4.46 7.47
CA LEU A 223 -15.20 5.80 6.94
C LEU A 223 -16.15 6.60 7.84
N GLU A 224 -16.96 5.94 8.67
CA GLU A 224 -17.75 6.61 9.70
C GLU A 224 -16.91 6.97 10.93
N LEU A 225 -15.93 6.14 11.30
CA LEU A 225 -15.00 6.45 12.39
C LEU A 225 -13.98 7.55 11.99
N PHE A 226 -13.58 7.57 10.72
CA PHE A 226 -12.57 8.50 10.19
C PHE A 226 -13.09 9.28 8.97
N PRO A 227 -14.05 10.20 9.15
CA PRO A 227 -14.70 10.90 8.03
C PRO A 227 -13.74 11.75 7.18
N GLY A 228 -12.56 12.11 7.71
CA GLY A 228 -11.50 12.80 6.97
C GLY A 228 -10.84 11.95 5.88
N ARG A 229 -11.11 10.63 5.83
CA ARG A 229 -10.62 9.71 4.79
C ARG A 229 -11.52 9.64 3.55
N ARG A 230 -12.63 10.38 3.51
CA ARG A 230 -13.60 10.38 2.41
C ARG A 230 -13.19 11.36 1.33
N TYR A 231 -13.29 10.93 0.06
CA TYR A 231 -12.98 11.75 -1.12
C TYR A 231 -14.22 11.94 -2.00
N PRO A 232 -15.17 12.80 -1.60
CA PRO A 232 -16.37 13.05 -2.39
C PRO A 232 -16.04 13.76 -3.72
N LYS A 233 -16.74 13.34 -4.79
CA LYS A 233 -16.49 13.77 -6.19
C LYS A 233 -16.62 15.27 -6.45
N ASP A 234 -17.34 15.99 -5.60
CA ASP A 234 -17.50 17.45 -5.71
C ASP A 234 -16.26 18.24 -5.25
N ARG A 235 -15.32 17.59 -4.55
CA ARG A 235 -14.12 18.22 -3.99
C ARG A 235 -12.81 17.58 -4.43
N PHE A 236 -12.83 16.33 -4.82
CA PHE A 236 -11.63 15.56 -5.15
C PHE A 236 -11.74 14.91 -6.53
N PRO A 237 -10.62 14.67 -7.23
CA PRO A 237 -10.60 13.86 -8.42
C PRO A 237 -11.08 12.43 -8.11
N SER A 238 -11.53 11.70 -9.13
CA SER A 238 -11.88 10.29 -8.94
C SER A 238 -10.63 9.42 -8.75
N PHE A 239 -10.84 8.22 -8.20
CA PHE A 239 -9.78 7.22 -8.10
C PHE A 239 -9.17 6.93 -9.47
N GLU A 240 -10.00 6.73 -10.49
CA GLU A 240 -9.59 6.40 -11.85
C GLU A 240 -8.79 7.53 -12.52
N GLU A 241 -9.13 8.79 -12.23
CA GLU A 241 -8.36 9.95 -12.69
C GLU A 241 -6.96 9.93 -12.09
N LEU A 242 -6.83 9.71 -10.78
CA LEU A 242 -5.55 9.65 -10.09
C LEU A 242 -4.68 8.48 -10.58
N MET A 243 -5.28 7.30 -10.80
CA MET A 243 -4.56 6.14 -11.35
C MET A 243 -4.06 6.42 -12.78
N THR A 244 -4.88 7.11 -13.59
CA THR A 244 -4.50 7.50 -14.96
C THR A 244 -3.33 8.48 -14.95
N GLU A 245 -3.37 9.51 -14.11
CA GLU A 245 -2.28 10.48 -13.97
C GLU A 245 -0.98 9.79 -13.50
N ARG A 246 -1.06 8.90 -12.51
CA ARG A 246 0.09 8.11 -12.03
C ARG A 246 0.69 7.28 -13.16
N ASP A 247 -0.13 6.54 -13.88
CA ASP A 247 0.33 5.65 -14.94
C ASP A 247 0.92 6.42 -16.12
N ASN A 248 0.39 7.63 -16.43
CA ASN A 248 0.97 8.53 -17.41
C ASN A 248 2.38 8.95 -17.00
N MET A 249 2.57 9.35 -15.72
CA MET A 249 3.89 9.70 -15.18
C MET A 249 4.86 8.54 -15.30
N PHE A 250 4.47 7.32 -14.89
CA PHE A 250 5.33 6.14 -14.97
C PHE A 250 5.78 5.82 -16.41
N ARG A 251 4.86 5.91 -17.39
CA ARG A 251 5.17 5.69 -18.82
C ARG A 251 6.06 6.77 -19.40
N LYS A 252 5.88 8.01 -18.95
CA LYS A 252 6.65 9.16 -19.44
C LYS A 252 8.12 9.10 -18.99
N HIS A 253 8.41 8.49 -17.84
CA HIS A 253 9.74 8.42 -17.25
C HIS A 253 10.26 6.97 -17.14
N PRO A 254 10.48 6.27 -18.27
CA PRO A 254 10.83 4.83 -18.25
C PRO A 254 12.23 4.54 -17.69
N ARG A 255 13.08 5.54 -17.51
CA ARG A 255 14.42 5.41 -16.90
C ARG A 255 14.40 5.58 -15.38
N THR A 256 13.33 6.11 -14.82
CA THR A 256 13.15 6.30 -13.38
C THR A 256 12.54 5.04 -12.79
N THR A 257 13.13 4.52 -11.74
CA THR A 257 12.54 3.42 -10.97
C THR A 257 11.48 3.97 -10.02
N PHE A 258 10.22 3.57 -10.22
CA PHE A 258 9.13 3.92 -9.33
C PHE A 258 8.73 2.76 -8.44
N ILE A 259 8.32 3.05 -7.21
CA ILE A 259 7.70 2.11 -6.29
C ILE A 259 6.32 2.65 -5.95
N ALA A 260 5.28 1.98 -6.45
CA ALA A 260 3.89 2.31 -6.14
C ALA A 260 3.55 1.77 -4.74
N ALA A 261 3.41 2.65 -3.76
CA ALA A 261 3.06 2.30 -2.38
C ALA A 261 1.73 1.53 -2.32
N HIS A 262 1.57 0.67 -1.31
CA HIS A 262 0.31 -0.04 -1.03
C HIS A 262 -0.21 -0.88 -2.21
N MET A 263 0.68 -1.60 -2.92
CA MET A 263 0.35 -2.30 -4.16
C MET A 263 -0.37 -1.39 -5.18
N GLY A 264 0.01 -0.09 -5.20
CA GLY A 264 -0.59 0.93 -6.05
C GLY A 264 -2.09 1.12 -5.85
N TRP A 265 -2.62 0.77 -4.67
CA TRP A 265 -4.05 0.69 -4.34
C TRP A 265 -4.88 -0.19 -5.28
N HIS A 266 -4.24 -1.22 -5.85
CA HIS A 266 -4.88 -2.28 -6.63
C HIS A 266 -4.73 -3.66 -5.97
N ALA A 267 -4.49 -3.71 -4.66
CA ALA A 267 -4.45 -4.98 -3.94
C ALA A 267 -5.80 -5.71 -3.96
N ASN A 268 -6.90 -4.98 -4.07
CA ASN A 268 -8.26 -5.48 -4.28
C ASN A 268 -8.54 -5.92 -5.74
N ASP A 269 -7.71 -5.49 -6.70
CA ASP A 269 -7.78 -5.85 -8.12
C ASP A 269 -6.39 -6.24 -8.66
N LEU A 270 -5.97 -7.46 -8.34
CA LEU A 270 -4.66 -7.99 -8.75
C LEU A 270 -4.49 -8.11 -10.27
N ALA A 271 -5.59 -8.16 -11.03
CA ALA A 271 -5.52 -8.19 -12.49
C ALA A 271 -5.07 -6.82 -13.04
N SER A 272 -5.65 -5.72 -12.55
CA SER A 272 -5.26 -4.36 -12.90
C SER A 272 -3.82 -4.06 -12.44
N LEU A 273 -3.44 -4.47 -11.22
CA LEU A 273 -2.06 -4.35 -10.75
C LEU A 273 -1.08 -5.10 -11.66
N GLY A 274 -1.42 -6.33 -12.04
CA GLY A 274 -0.60 -7.14 -12.95
C GLY A 274 -0.45 -6.49 -14.32
N ALA A 275 -1.52 -5.96 -14.89
CA ALA A 275 -1.48 -5.24 -16.17
C ALA A 275 -0.58 -3.99 -16.10
N MET A 276 -0.62 -3.25 -14.98
CA MET A 276 0.27 -2.12 -14.74
C MET A 276 1.74 -2.56 -14.72
N LEU A 277 2.07 -3.62 -13.96
CA LEU A 277 3.43 -4.14 -13.85
C LEU A 277 3.95 -4.72 -15.18
N ASP A 278 3.09 -5.40 -15.96
CA ASP A 278 3.45 -5.95 -17.27
C ASP A 278 3.74 -4.84 -18.29
N ALA A 279 2.97 -3.72 -18.25
CA ALA A 279 3.12 -2.59 -19.16
C ALA A 279 4.31 -1.67 -18.80
N MET A 280 4.76 -1.65 -17.55
CA MET A 280 5.74 -0.68 -17.03
C MET A 280 6.88 -1.38 -16.29
N PRO A 281 7.96 -1.79 -16.99
CA PRO A 281 9.08 -2.53 -16.40
C PRO A 281 9.88 -1.74 -15.35
N ASN A 282 9.76 -0.44 -15.32
CA ASN A 282 10.38 0.47 -14.36
C ASN A 282 9.60 0.64 -13.04
N VAL A 283 8.41 0.01 -12.89
CA VAL A 283 7.56 0.14 -11.71
C VAL A 283 7.66 -1.10 -10.83
N TYR A 284 7.86 -0.89 -9.56
CA TYR A 284 7.79 -1.85 -8.46
C TYR A 284 6.60 -1.50 -7.57
N THR A 285 6.30 -2.37 -6.61
CA THR A 285 5.28 -2.09 -5.60
C THR A 285 5.68 -2.66 -4.24
N GLU A 286 5.00 -2.24 -3.18
CA GLU A 286 5.23 -2.75 -1.83
C GLU A 286 3.91 -3.05 -1.11
N VAL A 287 3.96 -3.76 0.01
CA VAL A 287 2.81 -4.41 0.64
C VAL A 287 2.26 -3.69 1.88
N GLY A 288 2.80 -2.51 2.22
CA GLY A 288 2.37 -1.74 3.39
C GLY A 288 0.88 -1.42 3.36
N ALA A 289 0.24 -1.49 4.50
CA ALA A 289 -1.16 -1.16 4.75
C ALA A 289 -2.23 -1.90 3.93
N VAL A 290 -1.88 -2.88 3.07
CA VAL A 290 -2.84 -3.65 2.23
C VAL A 290 -2.95 -5.13 2.57
N LEU A 291 -2.47 -5.51 3.76
CA LEU A 291 -2.47 -6.90 4.21
C LEU A 291 -3.87 -7.54 4.20
N TYR A 292 -4.90 -6.74 4.44
CA TYR A 292 -6.29 -7.18 4.44
C TYR A 292 -6.77 -7.62 3.04
N ASP A 293 -6.33 -6.97 1.98
CA ASP A 293 -6.69 -7.40 0.61
C ASP A 293 -5.91 -8.65 0.22
N ILE A 294 -4.61 -8.69 0.54
CA ILE A 294 -3.75 -9.86 0.30
C ILE A 294 -4.30 -11.09 1.01
N GLY A 295 -4.60 -10.97 2.30
CA GLY A 295 -5.03 -12.09 3.15
C GLY A 295 -6.47 -12.53 2.92
N ARG A 296 -7.35 -11.72 2.30
CA ARG A 296 -8.73 -12.09 1.96
C ARG A 296 -8.87 -12.88 0.65
N GLN A 297 -7.83 -12.87 -0.21
CA GLN A 297 -7.80 -13.57 -1.50
C GLN A 297 -6.55 -14.46 -1.63
N PRO A 298 -6.34 -15.43 -0.71
CA PRO A 298 -5.05 -16.09 -0.53
C PRO A 298 -4.53 -16.82 -1.77
N ARG A 299 -5.39 -17.46 -2.57
CA ARG A 299 -4.96 -18.16 -3.79
C ARG A 299 -4.52 -17.19 -4.88
N ALA A 300 -5.32 -16.17 -5.16
CA ALA A 300 -4.98 -15.14 -6.14
C ALA A 300 -3.71 -14.39 -5.73
N SER A 301 -3.57 -14.06 -4.43
CA SER A 301 -2.37 -13.43 -3.89
C SER A 301 -1.14 -14.34 -4.01
N HIS A 302 -1.26 -15.62 -3.67
CA HIS A 302 -0.16 -16.59 -3.82
C HIS A 302 0.37 -16.62 -5.27
N ASP A 303 -0.53 -16.81 -6.24
CA ASP A 303 -0.18 -16.85 -7.66
C ASP A 303 0.41 -15.53 -8.15
N PHE A 304 -0.15 -14.41 -7.71
CA PHE A 304 0.33 -13.07 -8.02
C PHE A 304 1.76 -12.84 -7.51
N PHE A 305 2.04 -13.17 -6.26
CA PHE A 305 3.37 -13.01 -5.68
C PHE A 305 4.41 -13.90 -6.37
N ILE A 306 4.05 -15.11 -6.79
CA ILE A 306 4.93 -15.96 -7.58
C ILE A 306 5.21 -15.34 -8.96
N LYS A 307 4.18 -14.88 -9.66
CA LYS A 307 4.33 -14.27 -10.99
C LYS A 307 5.19 -13.00 -10.95
N TYR A 308 4.94 -12.12 -9.97
CA TYR A 308 5.59 -10.81 -9.86
C TYR A 308 6.66 -10.74 -8.76
N GLN A 309 7.22 -11.88 -8.37
CA GLN A 309 8.18 -12.01 -7.27
C GLN A 309 9.38 -11.08 -7.32
N ASP A 310 9.76 -10.61 -8.52
CA ASP A 310 10.91 -9.73 -8.75
C ASP A 310 10.54 -8.22 -8.73
N ARG A 311 9.27 -7.92 -8.40
CA ARG A 311 8.70 -6.57 -8.50
C ARG A 311 8.01 -6.10 -7.21
N ILE A 312 7.96 -6.92 -6.17
CA ILE A 312 7.27 -6.66 -4.91
C ILE A 312 8.30 -6.51 -3.79
N LEU A 313 8.17 -5.43 -3.01
CA LEU A 313 8.98 -5.16 -1.83
C LEU A 313 8.18 -5.39 -0.55
N PHE A 314 8.86 -5.71 0.53
CA PHE A 314 8.29 -5.68 1.86
C PHE A 314 8.28 -4.24 2.38
N GLY A 315 7.18 -3.85 2.98
CA GLY A 315 6.99 -2.61 3.69
C GLY A 315 5.80 -2.73 4.63
N LYS A 316 5.78 -1.96 5.72
CA LYS A 316 4.71 -2.06 6.71
C LYS A 316 3.86 -0.80 6.79
N ASP A 317 4.38 0.35 6.42
CA ASP A 317 3.81 1.68 6.62
C ASP A 317 4.04 2.15 8.08
N SER A 318 3.04 2.57 8.83
CA SER A 318 3.19 3.03 10.22
C SER A 318 4.00 2.08 11.09
N PHE A 319 5.01 2.56 11.80
CA PHE A 319 5.86 1.73 12.64
C PHE A 319 5.13 1.32 13.93
N GLN A 320 4.52 0.14 13.89
CA GLN A 320 3.87 -0.51 15.03
C GLN A 320 4.40 -1.96 15.14
N PRO A 321 5.38 -2.23 16.03
CA PRO A 321 6.03 -3.54 16.12
C PRO A 321 5.07 -4.71 16.32
N SER A 322 3.96 -4.50 17.02
CA SER A 322 2.95 -5.53 17.28
C SER A 322 2.16 -5.98 16.04
N GLU A 323 2.23 -5.24 14.95
CA GLU A 323 1.48 -5.53 13.72
C GLU A 323 2.29 -6.36 12.71
N TYR A 324 3.63 -6.32 12.74
CA TYR A 324 4.49 -7.08 11.82
C TYR A 324 4.24 -8.59 11.84
N PRO A 325 4.00 -9.25 12.99
CA PRO A 325 3.68 -10.66 13.04
C PRO A 325 2.50 -11.10 12.16
N TYR A 326 1.54 -10.21 11.90
CA TYR A 326 0.42 -10.50 10.98
C TYR A 326 0.89 -10.58 9.53
N TYR A 327 1.83 -9.72 9.12
CA TYR A 327 2.45 -9.78 7.79
C TYR A 327 3.23 -11.07 7.61
N PHE A 328 4.07 -11.42 8.59
CA PHE A 328 4.84 -12.66 8.56
C PHE A 328 3.92 -13.89 8.53
N ARG A 329 2.86 -13.90 9.33
CA ARG A 329 1.89 -14.98 9.33
C ARG A 329 1.20 -15.14 7.98
N VAL A 330 0.78 -14.05 7.35
CA VAL A 330 0.15 -14.09 6.02
C VAL A 330 1.11 -14.61 4.98
N PHE A 331 2.37 -14.15 4.97
CA PHE A 331 3.32 -14.55 3.93
C PHE A 331 3.90 -15.96 4.12
N GLU A 332 4.13 -16.38 5.36
CA GLU A 332 4.92 -17.57 5.67
C GLU A 332 4.08 -18.81 5.99
N THR A 333 2.79 -18.66 6.28
CA THR A 333 1.92 -19.79 6.69
C THR A 333 0.79 -20.04 5.70
N ALA A 334 0.17 -21.22 5.84
CA ALA A 334 -1.11 -21.57 5.21
C ALA A 334 -2.27 -21.50 6.21
N ASP A 335 -2.15 -20.70 7.26
CA ASP A 335 -3.19 -20.55 8.27
C ASP A 335 -4.48 -20.00 7.68
N GLU A 336 -5.62 -20.47 8.20
CA GLU A 336 -6.93 -20.10 7.69
C GLU A 336 -7.77 -19.36 8.72
N TYR A 337 -8.53 -18.37 8.23
CA TYR A 337 -9.62 -17.73 8.97
C TYR A 337 -9.21 -17.14 10.32
N PHE A 338 -8.11 -16.39 10.36
CA PHE A 338 -7.66 -15.71 11.58
C PHE A 338 -8.00 -14.21 11.59
N ASP A 339 -8.03 -13.63 12.78
CA ASP A 339 -8.41 -12.23 12.95
C ASP A 339 -7.36 -11.27 12.37
N TYR A 340 -7.84 -10.18 11.76
CA TYR A 340 -7.05 -9.04 11.41
C TYR A 340 -6.89 -8.10 12.62
N TYR A 341 -5.77 -7.41 12.72
CA TYR A 341 -5.47 -6.56 13.89
C TYR A 341 -6.23 -5.22 13.92
N ARG A 342 -6.94 -4.85 12.87
CA ARG A 342 -7.75 -3.61 12.82
C ARG A 342 -9.25 -3.93 12.94
N PRO A 343 -9.85 -3.89 14.16
CA PRO A 343 -11.26 -4.27 14.36
C PRO A 343 -12.27 -3.42 13.57
N TYR A 344 -11.90 -2.21 13.19
CA TYR A 344 -12.77 -1.33 12.40
C TYR A 344 -12.90 -1.72 10.92
N HIS A 345 -12.16 -2.72 10.46
CA HIS A 345 -12.43 -3.41 9.19
C HIS A 345 -13.52 -4.50 9.35
N ALA A 346 -14.36 -4.36 10.36
CA ALA A 346 -15.48 -5.23 10.69
C ALA A 346 -15.05 -6.71 10.85
N PHE A 347 -15.64 -7.63 10.08
CA PHE A 347 -15.46 -9.06 10.27
C PHE A 347 -14.44 -9.69 9.32
N TRP A 348 -13.54 -8.91 8.78
CA TRP A 348 -12.56 -9.43 7.84
C TRP A 348 -11.62 -10.41 8.52
N LYS A 349 -11.58 -11.62 7.96
CA LYS A 349 -10.64 -12.67 8.36
C LYS A 349 -9.54 -12.77 7.31
N LEU A 350 -8.35 -13.10 7.77
CA LEU A 350 -7.19 -13.29 6.92
C LEU A 350 -6.86 -14.76 6.78
N TYR A 351 -6.11 -15.06 5.72
CA TYR A 351 -5.57 -16.37 5.37
C TYR A 351 -4.11 -16.21 5.00
N GLY A 352 -3.30 -17.20 5.35
CA GLY A 352 -1.92 -17.28 4.91
C GLY A 352 -1.85 -17.59 3.41
N ILE A 353 -0.85 -17.03 2.74
CA ILE A 353 -0.60 -17.25 1.32
C ILE A 353 0.58 -18.21 1.06
N ALA A 354 1.23 -18.72 2.10
CA ALA A 354 2.26 -19.77 2.06
C ALA A 354 3.31 -19.56 0.96
N LEU A 355 3.97 -18.41 0.92
CA LEU A 355 4.97 -18.12 -0.11
C LEU A 355 6.16 -19.06 -0.02
N PRO A 356 6.66 -19.56 -1.17
CA PRO A 356 7.91 -20.31 -1.22
C PRO A 356 9.09 -19.47 -0.70
N ASP A 357 10.07 -20.12 -0.07
CA ASP A 357 11.26 -19.46 0.49
C ASP A 357 12.02 -18.59 -0.52
N SER A 358 12.07 -19.00 -1.77
CA SER A 358 12.70 -18.22 -2.85
C SER A 358 11.94 -16.89 -3.11
N VAL A 359 10.62 -16.91 -3.02
CA VAL A 359 9.77 -15.73 -3.18
C VAL A 359 9.86 -14.83 -1.94
N LEU A 360 9.77 -15.42 -0.74
CA LEU A 360 9.94 -14.69 0.54
C LEU A 360 11.24 -13.88 0.57
N LYS A 361 12.37 -14.48 0.18
CA LYS A 361 13.67 -13.80 0.13
C LYS A 361 13.67 -12.61 -0.82
N LYS A 362 13.01 -12.74 -1.97
CA LYS A 362 12.89 -11.63 -2.93
C LYS A 362 12.07 -10.49 -2.37
N VAL A 363 10.89 -10.80 -1.81
CA VAL A 363 9.98 -9.80 -1.21
C VAL A 363 10.62 -9.15 0.01
N TYR A 364 11.21 -9.94 0.92
CA TYR A 364 11.75 -9.42 2.17
C TYR A 364 13.00 -8.56 1.99
N PHE A 365 13.91 -8.89 1.06
CA PHE A 365 15.14 -8.11 0.95
C PHE A 365 15.74 -7.99 -0.45
N ALA A 366 15.70 -9.05 -1.29
CA ALA A 366 16.52 -9.06 -2.50
C ALA A 366 16.09 -7.98 -3.52
N ASN A 367 14.78 -7.74 -3.65
CA ASN A 367 14.25 -6.72 -4.54
C ASN A 367 14.65 -5.30 -4.10
N ALA A 368 14.56 -5.00 -2.80
CA ALA A 368 14.98 -3.71 -2.26
C ALA A 368 16.48 -3.46 -2.51
N LEU A 369 17.33 -4.46 -2.23
CA LEU A 369 18.78 -4.39 -2.51
C LEU A 369 19.11 -4.23 -3.99
N LYS A 370 18.27 -4.77 -4.88
CA LYS A 370 18.46 -4.68 -6.33
C LYS A 370 18.22 -3.27 -6.86
N ILE A 371 17.19 -2.59 -6.36
CA ILE A 371 16.74 -1.31 -6.93
C ILE A 371 17.24 -0.09 -6.17
N THR A 372 17.85 -0.27 -5.00
CA THR A 372 18.26 0.85 -4.15
C THR A 372 19.72 0.72 -3.79
N GLN A 373 20.53 1.60 -4.35
CA GLN A 373 21.94 1.71 -4.01
C GLN A 373 22.09 2.25 -2.57
N GLY A 374 23.15 1.80 -1.88
CA GLY A 374 23.46 2.26 -0.51
C GLY A 374 22.66 1.58 0.60
N LEU A 375 21.77 0.61 0.29
CA LEU A 375 21.21 -0.26 1.33
C LEU A 375 22.28 -1.21 1.87
N PRO A 376 22.34 -1.43 3.19
CA PRO A 376 23.23 -2.41 3.81
C PRO A 376 22.86 -3.84 3.39
N ARG A 377 23.87 -4.67 3.14
CA ARG A 377 23.73 -6.08 2.73
C ARG A 377 23.80 -7.02 3.92
#